data_fe174eece87979a1668b69cfa6020f8d
#
_entry.id   fe174eece87979a1668b69cfa6020f8d
#
_cell.length_a   1.000
_cell.length_b   1.000
_cell.length_c   1.000
_cell.angle_alpha   90.00
_cell.angle_beta   90.00
_cell.angle_gamma   90.00
#
_symmetry.space_group_name_H-M   'P 1'
#
loop_
_entity.id
_entity.type
_entity.pdbx_description
1 polymer ?
#
loop_
_entity_poly.entity_id
_entity_poly.type
_entity_poly.pdbx_seq_one_letter_code
_entity_poly.pdbx_strand_id
1 'polypeptide(L)'
;KKSDNPAAQLASFLISHAVEQRPIQIMMPYDDGLTDLANWWVQLWAESLGKMNTKNQRVGPTPIAALGVRDQHSMLQLWREGPTDKVIGFVGVEHGRDIDLGDHPIAPDMDWLSTKTMRKVLNAEQEATTEAVTDADQPTWTLTLPKVDACSVGQFFALWEIATAIAGRMLGVNTYDQPGVELGKQLTITKLHSLPRG
;
A
#
# COMPACT_ATOMS: atom_id res chain seq x y z
N LYS A 1 22.83 -10.52 10.26
CA LYS A 1 21.88 -11.56 10.66
C LYS A 1 20.67 -11.41 9.77
N LYS A 2 20.38 -12.40 8.91
CA LYS A 2 19.36 -12.31 7.85
C LYS A 2 17.90 -12.27 8.37
N SER A 3 17.64 -12.61 9.62
CA SER A 3 16.30 -12.74 10.19
C SER A 3 15.66 -11.42 10.65
N ASP A 4 16.44 -10.34 10.80
CA ASP A 4 15.97 -9.10 11.43
C ASP A 4 15.89 -7.92 10.45
N ASN A 5 15.91 -8.14 9.14
CA ASN A 5 15.79 -7.09 8.15
C ASN A 5 14.32 -6.91 7.74
N PRO A 6 13.67 -5.81 8.12
CA PRO A 6 12.24 -5.60 7.85
C PRO A 6 11.91 -5.55 6.36
N ALA A 7 12.80 -5.01 5.52
CA ALA A 7 12.60 -5.00 4.07
C ALA A 7 12.61 -6.41 3.48
N ALA A 8 13.48 -7.30 3.98
CA ALA A 8 13.53 -8.69 3.54
C ALA A 8 12.31 -9.48 4.02
N GLN A 9 11.85 -9.24 5.25
CA GLN A 9 10.63 -9.86 5.77
C GLN A 9 9.41 -9.46 4.95
N LEU A 10 9.26 -8.15 4.70
CA LEU A 10 8.15 -7.60 3.93
C LEU A 10 8.15 -8.11 2.48
N ALA A 11 9.31 -8.07 1.80
CA ALA A 11 9.44 -8.61 0.45
C ALA A 11 9.10 -10.12 0.39
N SER A 12 9.62 -10.90 1.35
CA SER A 12 9.35 -12.34 1.41
C SER A 12 7.86 -12.62 1.64
N PHE A 13 7.23 -11.92 2.58
CA PHE A 13 5.81 -12.06 2.87
C PHE A 13 4.96 -11.75 1.62
N LEU A 14 5.16 -10.59 1.00
CA LEU A 14 4.39 -10.13 -0.13
C LEU A 14 4.57 -11.02 -1.38
N ILE A 15 5.80 -11.41 -1.68
CA ILE A 15 6.06 -12.23 -2.88
C ILE A 15 5.62 -13.68 -2.68
N SER A 16 5.74 -14.25 -1.49
CA SER A 16 5.21 -15.58 -1.21
C SER A 16 3.71 -15.64 -1.44
N HIS A 17 2.96 -14.66 -0.91
CA HIS A 17 1.52 -14.59 -1.14
C HIS A 17 1.15 -14.35 -2.61
N ALA A 18 1.91 -13.51 -3.33
CA ALA A 18 1.67 -13.28 -4.76
C ALA A 18 1.82 -14.56 -5.58
N VAL A 19 2.81 -15.39 -5.27
CA VAL A 19 3.03 -16.70 -5.90
C VAL A 19 1.95 -17.71 -5.50
N GLU A 20 1.40 -17.61 -4.29
CA GLU A 20 0.32 -18.46 -3.75
C GLU A 20 -1.09 -17.97 -4.13
N GLN A 21 -1.24 -17.31 -5.27
CA GLN A 21 -2.53 -16.82 -5.83
C GLN A 21 -3.14 -15.60 -5.12
N ARG A 22 -2.34 -14.81 -4.40
CA ARG A 22 -2.75 -13.51 -3.85
C ARG A 22 -1.95 -12.36 -4.48
N PRO A 23 -2.14 -12.12 -5.80
CA PRO A 23 -1.33 -11.14 -6.52
C PRO A 23 -1.75 -9.69 -6.27
N ILE A 24 -2.91 -9.44 -5.70
CA ILE A 24 -3.39 -8.08 -5.39
C ILE A 24 -2.82 -7.67 -4.05
N GLN A 25 -2.11 -6.53 -4.03
CA GLN A 25 -1.47 -6.02 -2.83
C GLN A 25 -1.92 -4.59 -2.57
N ILE A 26 -2.49 -4.35 -1.40
CA ILE A 26 -3.12 -3.09 -1.05
C ILE A 26 -2.31 -2.43 0.05
N MET A 27 -2.08 -1.13 -0.08
CA MET A 27 -1.53 -0.30 1.00
C MET A 27 -2.56 0.75 1.39
N MET A 28 -2.94 0.74 2.67
CA MET A 28 -3.97 1.62 3.23
C MET A 28 -3.40 2.41 4.43
N PRO A 29 -2.85 3.60 4.21
CA PRO A 29 -2.48 4.49 5.30
C PRO A 29 -3.71 5.07 6.00
N TYR A 30 -3.57 5.27 7.32
CA TYR A 30 -4.55 5.93 8.19
C TYR A 30 -4.09 7.33 8.58
N ASP A 31 -3.63 8.08 7.57
CA ASP A 31 -3.31 9.50 7.68
C ASP A 31 -3.33 10.12 6.28
N ASP A 32 -4.05 11.22 6.12
CA ASP A 32 -4.19 11.92 4.83
C ASP A 32 -2.83 12.39 4.29
N GLY A 33 -1.89 12.73 5.17
CA GLY A 33 -0.53 13.12 4.80
C GLY A 33 0.30 12.00 4.16
N LEU A 34 -0.18 10.75 4.19
CA LEU A 34 0.47 9.59 3.59
C LEU A 34 -0.17 9.14 2.28
N THR A 35 -1.19 9.84 1.78
CA THR A 35 -1.90 9.46 0.54
C THR A 35 -0.95 9.35 -0.65
N ASP A 36 -0.10 10.36 -0.86
CA ASP A 36 0.85 10.37 -1.97
C ASP A 36 1.97 9.34 -1.78
N LEU A 37 2.26 8.97 -0.54
CA LEU A 37 3.23 7.92 -0.24
C LEU A 37 2.73 6.55 -0.69
N ALA A 38 1.44 6.26 -0.50
CA ALA A 38 0.83 5.04 -1.02
C ALA A 38 0.79 5.02 -2.56
N ASN A 39 0.50 6.17 -3.20
CA ASN A 39 0.55 6.30 -4.66
C ASN A 39 1.98 6.12 -5.20
N TRP A 40 2.98 6.68 -4.54
CA TRP A 40 4.39 6.47 -4.88
C TRP A 40 4.78 4.99 -4.76
N TRP A 41 4.34 4.31 -3.71
CA TRP A 41 4.59 2.88 -3.56
C TRP A 41 3.96 2.07 -4.69
N VAL A 42 2.75 2.40 -5.13
CA VAL A 42 2.11 1.76 -6.29
C VAL A 42 3.00 1.87 -7.53
N GLN A 43 3.51 3.06 -7.82
CA GLN A 43 4.41 3.27 -8.95
C GLN A 43 5.69 2.45 -8.79
N LEU A 44 6.39 2.57 -7.67
CA LEU A 44 7.62 1.84 -7.42
C LEU A 44 7.44 0.33 -7.60
N TRP A 45 6.41 -0.22 -6.97
CA TRP A 45 6.16 -1.66 -6.93
C TRP A 45 5.74 -2.22 -8.30
N ALA A 46 4.82 -1.53 -8.99
CA ALA A 46 4.33 -1.94 -10.31
C ALA A 46 5.42 -1.87 -11.38
N GLU A 47 6.10 -0.73 -11.50
CA GLU A 47 7.11 -0.51 -12.54
C GLU A 47 8.35 -1.38 -12.33
N SER A 48 8.72 -1.64 -11.09
CA SER A 48 9.91 -2.44 -10.80
C SER A 48 9.67 -3.95 -10.95
N LEU A 49 8.47 -4.45 -10.64
CA LEU A 49 8.21 -5.88 -10.51
C LEU A 49 7.35 -6.47 -11.63
N GLY A 50 6.51 -5.65 -12.30
CA GLY A 50 5.63 -6.09 -13.38
C GLY A 50 6.38 -6.33 -14.68
N LYS A 51 7.03 -7.48 -14.85
CA LYS A 51 7.97 -7.75 -15.95
C LYS A 51 7.96 -9.19 -16.42
N MET A 52 8.70 -9.44 -17.51
CA MET A 52 9.11 -10.78 -17.91
C MET A 52 10.31 -11.20 -17.05
N ASN A 53 10.23 -12.36 -16.44
CA ASN A 53 11.34 -12.92 -15.66
C ASN A 53 12.33 -13.68 -16.58
N THR A 54 13.42 -14.16 -15.98
CA THR A 54 14.47 -14.95 -16.68
C THR A 54 13.96 -16.26 -17.30
N LYS A 55 12.74 -16.69 -16.95
CA LYS A 55 12.07 -17.88 -17.51
C LYS A 55 11.02 -17.54 -18.59
N ASN A 56 11.01 -16.30 -19.09
CA ASN A 56 10.00 -15.78 -20.02
C ASN A 56 8.55 -15.86 -19.49
N GLN A 57 8.35 -15.69 -18.20
CA GLN A 57 7.03 -15.64 -17.58
C GLN A 57 6.71 -14.20 -17.20
N ARG A 58 5.48 -13.76 -17.42
CA ARG A 58 4.97 -12.49 -16.90
C ARG A 58 4.75 -12.63 -15.40
N VAL A 59 5.42 -11.79 -14.62
CA VAL A 59 5.35 -11.81 -13.16
C VAL A 59 5.13 -10.40 -12.61
N GLY A 60 4.80 -10.31 -11.34
CA GLY A 60 4.60 -9.07 -10.60
C GLY A 60 3.21 -9.00 -9.98
N PRO A 61 3.12 -8.55 -8.73
CA PRO A 61 1.84 -8.29 -8.08
C PRO A 61 1.19 -7.02 -8.62
N THR A 62 -0.11 -6.87 -8.36
CA THR A 62 -0.89 -5.66 -8.69
C THR A 62 -1.02 -4.80 -7.43
N PRO A 63 -0.28 -3.71 -7.29
CA PRO A 63 -0.40 -2.82 -6.15
C PRO A 63 -1.60 -1.88 -6.29
N ILE A 64 -2.28 -1.61 -5.18
CA ILE A 64 -3.41 -0.69 -5.08
C ILE A 64 -3.21 0.21 -3.86
N ALA A 65 -3.36 1.52 -4.05
CA ALA A 65 -3.43 2.47 -2.95
C ALA A 65 -4.87 2.63 -2.47
N ALA A 66 -5.05 2.61 -1.17
CA ALA A 66 -6.31 2.94 -0.49
C ALA A 66 -6.02 3.97 0.62
N LEU A 67 -7.05 4.52 1.24
CA LEU A 67 -6.92 5.48 2.34
C LEU A 67 -7.93 5.16 3.45
N GLY A 68 -7.45 4.94 4.65
CA GLY A 68 -8.28 4.87 5.86
C GLY A 68 -8.65 6.28 6.34
N VAL A 69 -9.91 6.53 6.72
CA VAL A 69 -11.02 5.56 6.80
C VAL A 69 -11.88 5.52 5.52
N ARG A 70 -11.61 6.43 4.58
CA ARG A 70 -12.41 6.61 3.35
C ARG A 70 -12.73 5.29 2.65
N ASP A 71 -11.73 4.47 2.45
CA ASP A 71 -11.86 3.25 1.63
C ASP A 71 -12.31 2.01 2.42
N GLN A 72 -12.56 2.14 3.73
CA GLN A 72 -13.41 1.19 4.43
C GLN A 72 -14.82 1.15 3.81
N HIS A 73 -15.36 2.31 3.47
CA HIS A 73 -16.70 2.44 2.91
C HIS A 73 -16.81 2.02 1.44
N SER A 74 -15.69 1.82 0.76
CA SER A 74 -15.66 1.41 -0.65
C SER A 74 -15.18 -0.03 -0.87
N MET A 75 -14.28 -0.55 -0.03
CA MET A 75 -13.57 -1.79 -0.32
C MET A 75 -13.70 -2.87 0.77
N LEU A 76 -14.05 -2.52 2.01
CA LEU A 76 -14.01 -3.47 3.13
C LEU A 76 -14.95 -4.65 2.94
N GLN A 77 -16.12 -4.45 2.34
CA GLN A 77 -17.05 -5.53 2.02
C GLN A 77 -16.40 -6.56 1.09
N LEU A 78 -15.71 -6.11 0.03
CA LEU A 78 -14.98 -6.98 -0.89
C LEU A 78 -13.82 -7.71 -0.20
N TRP A 79 -13.14 -7.04 0.72
CA TRP A 79 -12.02 -7.66 1.43
C TRP A 79 -12.47 -8.75 2.39
N ARG A 80 -13.64 -8.60 3.00
CA ARG A 80 -14.15 -9.58 3.98
C ARG A 80 -14.90 -10.76 3.36
N GLU A 81 -15.68 -10.53 2.32
CA GLU A 81 -16.58 -11.55 1.76
C GLU A 81 -16.27 -11.92 0.31
N GLY A 82 -15.34 -11.19 -0.32
CA GLY A 82 -14.88 -11.49 -1.68
C GLY A 82 -13.77 -12.55 -1.70
N PRO A 83 -13.17 -12.79 -2.89
CA PRO A 83 -12.08 -13.76 -3.05
C PRO A 83 -10.88 -13.44 -2.17
N THR A 84 -10.23 -14.49 -1.64
CA THR A 84 -9.00 -14.38 -0.85
C THR A 84 -7.76 -14.27 -1.73
N ASP A 85 -7.77 -13.35 -2.69
CA ASP A 85 -6.76 -13.14 -3.72
C ASP A 85 -5.85 -11.92 -3.45
N LYS A 86 -5.91 -11.37 -2.25
CA LYS A 86 -5.26 -10.13 -1.89
C LYS A 86 -4.50 -10.18 -0.57
N VAL A 87 -3.56 -9.26 -0.42
CA VAL A 87 -2.84 -8.95 0.83
C VAL A 87 -3.08 -7.49 1.16
N ILE A 88 -3.48 -7.19 2.38
CA ILE A 88 -3.80 -5.82 2.79
C ILE A 88 -2.79 -5.32 3.82
N GLY A 89 -2.15 -4.20 3.52
CA GLY A 89 -1.21 -3.52 4.41
C GLY A 89 -1.79 -2.25 4.99
N PHE A 90 -1.67 -2.12 6.30
CA PHE A 90 -2.11 -0.94 7.04
C PHE A 90 -0.91 -0.11 7.48
N VAL A 91 -0.94 1.19 7.21
CA VAL A 91 0.12 2.11 7.65
C VAL A 91 -0.46 3.10 8.64
N GLY A 92 -0.05 2.96 9.89
CA GLY A 92 -0.45 3.83 10.99
C GLY A 92 0.55 4.93 11.30
N VAL A 93 0.11 5.92 12.07
CA VAL A 93 0.94 6.99 12.61
C VAL A 93 0.74 7.08 14.12
N GLU A 94 1.81 6.91 14.88
CA GLU A 94 1.76 6.91 16.34
C GLU A 94 1.47 8.31 16.89
N HIS A 95 2.25 9.31 16.44
CA HIS A 95 2.14 10.70 16.86
C HIS A 95 1.88 11.59 15.65
N GLY A 96 0.71 12.14 15.55
CA GLY A 96 0.31 13.03 14.46
C GLY A 96 -0.44 14.25 14.96
N ARG A 97 -0.91 15.06 14.02
CA ARG A 97 -1.86 16.12 14.33
C ARG A 97 -3.08 15.50 14.99
N ASP A 98 -3.48 16.05 16.09
CA ASP A 98 -4.61 15.57 16.88
C ASP A 98 -5.61 16.70 17.15
N ILE A 99 -6.86 16.35 17.26
CA ILE A 99 -7.98 17.27 17.53
C ILE A 99 -8.78 16.64 18.65
N ASP A 100 -8.97 17.38 19.73
CA ASP A 100 -9.86 17.01 20.81
C ASP A 100 -11.32 17.13 20.35
N LEU A 101 -12.12 16.12 20.61
CA LEU A 101 -13.54 16.09 20.26
C LEU A 101 -14.42 16.79 21.35
N GLY A 102 -13.81 17.17 22.48
CA GLY A 102 -14.47 17.86 23.58
C GLY A 102 -15.25 16.94 24.52
N ASP A 103 -15.87 17.55 25.50
CA ASP A 103 -16.56 16.85 26.60
C ASP A 103 -18.07 16.67 26.37
N HIS A 104 -18.58 17.15 25.22
CA HIS A 104 -20.01 17.10 24.93
C HIS A 104 -20.30 16.01 23.90
N PRO A 105 -21.39 15.24 24.06
CA PRO A 105 -21.82 14.29 23.08
C PRO A 105 -22.14 15.00 21.75
N ILE A 106 -21.56 14.50 20.67
CA ILE A 106 -21.82 15.00 19.31
C ILE A 106 -23.28 14.69 18.90
N ALA A 107 -23.79 13.55 19.38
CA ALA A 107 -25.18 13.12 19.28
C ALA A 107 -25.51 12.20 20.47
N PRO A 108 -26.80 12.03 20.84
CA PRO A 108 -27.20 11.26 22.03
C PRO A 108 -26.69 9.81 22.07
N ASP A 109 -26.42 9.21 20.93
CA ASP A 109 -25.91 7.85 20.77
C ASP A 109 -24.37 7.79 20.52
N MET A 110 -23.70 8.95 20.60
CA MET A 110 -22.26 9.10 20.37
C MET A 110 -21.47 9.51 21.61
N ASP A 111 -22.00 9.28 22.81
CA ASP A 111 -21.33 9.60 24.09
C ASP A 111 -19.94 8.94 24.20
N TRP A 112 -19.75 7.81 23.55
CA TRP A 112 -18.48 7.08 23.53
C TRP A 112 -17.34 7.84 22.82
N LEU A 113 -17.65 8.87 22.02
CA LEU A 113 -16.66 9.79 21.43
C LEU A 113 -16.23 10.90 22.38
N SER A 114 -17.01 11.21 23.42
CA SER A 114 -16.69 12.26 24.38
C SER A 114 -15.33 11.97 25.03
N THR A 115 -14.54 13.02 25.25
CA THR A 115 -13.19 12.94 25.81
C THR A 115 -12.16 12.17 24.94
N LYS A 116 -12.50 11.83 23.72
CA LYS A 116 -11.57 11.22 22.75
C LYS A 116 -10.94 12.27 21.85
N THR A 117 -9.89 11.89 21.18
CA THR A 117 -9.29 12.70 20.14
C THR A 117 -9.46 12.03 18.79
N MET A 118 -9.43 12.81 17.71
CA MET A 118 -9.54 12.28 16.35
C MET A 118 -8.47 11.22 16.06
N ARG A 119 -7.25 11.39 16.59
CA ARG A 119 -6.17 10.39 16.43
C ARG A 119 -6.53 9.06 17.08
N LYS A 120 -7.09 9.10 18.29
CA LYS A 120 -7.53 7.87 18.97
C LYS A 120 -8.63 7.15 18.20
N VAL A 121 -9.59 7.90 17.66
CA VAL A 121 -10.65 7.33 16.82
C VAL A 121 -10.05 6.67 15.58
N LEU A 122 -9.17 7.38 14.87
CA LEU A 122 -8.53 6.89 13.66
C LEU A 122 -7.68 5.63 13.91
N ASN A 123 -6.96 5.58 15.01
CA ASN A 123 -6.17 4.41 15.39
C ASN A 123 -7.08 3.22 15.74
N ALA A 124 -8.17 3.45 16.47
CA ALA A 124 -9.15 2.40 16.78
C ALA A 124 -9.82 1.84 15.52
N GLU A 125 -10.14 2.71 14.57
CA GLU A 125 -10.67 2.31 13.24
C GLU A 125 -9.67 1.46 12.45
N GLN A 126 -8.39 1.82 12.48
CA GLN A 126 -7.34 1.03 11.87
C GLN A 126 -7.22 -0.36 12.51
N GLU A 127 -7.16 -0.42 13.84
CA GLU A 127 -7.06 -1.67 14.59
C GLU A 127 -8.26 -2.58 14.30
N ALA A 128 -9.48 -2.05 14.41
CA ALA A 128 -10.72 -2.79 14.17
C ALA A 128 -10.81 -3.29 12.72
N THR A 129 -10.41 -2.48 11.74
CA THR A 129 -10.41 -2.87 10.34
C THR A 129 -9.36 -3.95 10.07
N THR A 130 -8.18 -3.84 10.66
CA THR A 130 -7.13 -4.85 10.56
C THR A 130 -7.61 -6.20 11.12
N GLU A 131 -8.23 -6.19 12.29
CA GLU A 131 -8.81 -7.38 12.92
C GLU A 131 -9.90 -7.99 12.04
N ALA A 132 -10.87 -7.18 11.60
CA ALA A 132 -11.99 -7.64 10.78
C ALA A 132 -11.55 -8.26 9.43
N VAL A 133 -10.47 -7.75 8.83
CA VAL A 133 -9.89 -8.27 7.59
C VAL A 133 -9.10 -9.56 7.85
N THR A 134 -8.37 -9.61 8.94
CA THR A 134 -7.60 -10.80 9.35
C THR A 134 -8.52 -11.96 9.70
N ASP A 135 -9.63 -11.71 10.41
CA ASP A 135 -10.66 -12.69 10.74
C ASP A 135 -11.38 -13.26 9.50
N ALA A 136 -11.30 -12.56 8.38
CA ALA A 136 -11.79 -13.04 7.08
C ALA A 136 -10.72 -13.79 6.24
N ASP A 137 -9.68 -14.31 6.87
CA ASP A 137 -8.58 -15.06 6.25
C ASP A 137 -7.79 -14.29 5.17
N GLN A 138 -7.87 -12.96 5.15
CA GLN A 138 -7.02 -12.15 4.29
C GLN A 138 -5.68 -11.90 5.00
N PRO A 139 -4.53 -12.19 4.37
CA PRO A 139 -3.24 -11.88 4.94
C PRO A 139 -3.06 -10.38 5.10
N THR A 140 -2.61 -9.96 6.28
CA THR A 140 -2.38 -8.55 6.59
C THR A 140 -0.95 -8.31 7.07
N TRP A 141 -0.49 -7.07 6.92
CA TRP A 141 0.72 -6.55 7.56
C TRP A 141 0.45 -5.12 8.05
N THR A 142 1.17 -4.71 9.08
CA THR A 142 1.06 -3.35 9.62
C THR A 142 2.45 -2.73 9.71
N LEU A 143 2.53 -1.46 9.32
CA LEU A 143 3.69 -0.59 9.50
C LEU A 143 3.24 0.65 10.26
N THR A 144 3.95 0.99 11.34
CA THR A 144 3.65 2.20 12.12
C THR A 144 4.80 3.18 11.98
N LEU A 145 4.50 4.39 11.51
CA LEU A 145 5.43 5.52 11.53
C LEU A 145 5.32 6.25 12.87
N PRO A 146 6.42 6.62 13.50
CA PRO A 146 6.37 7.43 14.73
C PRO A 146 5.61 8.74 14.50
N LYS A 147 5.85 9.40 13.37
CA LYS A 147 5.18 10.65 12.94
C LYS A 147 5.37 10.86 11.44
N VAL A 148 4.56 11.74 10.86
CA VAL A 148 4.73 12.15 9.46
C VAL A 148 5.73 13.30 9.40
N ASP A 149 7.02 12.96 9.22
CA ASP A 149 8.10 13.92 9.03
C ASP A 149 9.13 13.41 8.01
N ALA A 150 10.07 14.26 7.63
CA ALA A 150 11.09 13.93 6.63
C ALA A 150 11.92 12.68 7.00
N CYS A 151 12.17 12.44 8.28
CA CYS A 151 12.93 11.27 8.75
C CYS A 151 12.12 9.99 8.55
N SER A 152 10.87 9.95 9.02
CA SER A 152 9.99 8.78 8.91
C SER A 152 9.65 8.48 7.46
N VAL A 153 9.41 9.51 6.65
CA VAL A 153 9.17 9.36 5.19
C VAL A 153 10.42 8.86 4.48
N GLY A 154 11.61 9.36 4.82
CA GLY A 154 12.87 8.85 4.28
C GLY A 154 13.13 7.39 4.65
N GLN A 155 12.81 6.98 5.87
CA GLN A 155 12.88 5.57 6.29
C GLN A 155 11.89 4.69 5.54
N PHE A 156 10.68 5.19 5.28
CA PHE A 156 9.69 4.49 4.48
C PHE A 156 10.18 4.28 3.03
N PHE A 157 10.74 5.31 2.39
CA PHE A 157 11.34 5.17 1.07
C PHE A 157 12.43 4.11 1.05
N ALA A 158 13.40 4.21 1.96
CA ALA A 158 14.50 3.25 2.04
C ALA A 158 14.00 1.81 2.27
N LEU A 159 13.01 1.62 3.15
CA LEU A 159 12.40 0.32 3.40
C LEU A 159 11.84 -0.29 2.10
N TRP A 160 11.04 0.48 1.37
CA TRP A 160 10.37 -0.01 0.17
C TRP A 160 11.30 -0.15 -1.04
N GLU A 161 12.28 0.71 -1.20
CA GLU A 161 13.30 0.57 -2.25
C GLU A 161 14.12 -0.72 -2.06
N ILE A 162 14.56 -0.99 -0.81
CA ILE A 162 15.28 -2.22 -0.48
C ILE A 162 14.37 -3.44 -0.64
N ALA A 163 13.12 -3.38 -0.16
CA ALA A 163 12.14 -4.46 -0.33
C ALA A 163 11.87 -4.76 -1.81
N THR A 164 11.78 -3.73 -2.65
CA THR A 164 11.58 -3.86 -4.09
C THR A 164 12.76 -4.56 -4.77
N ALA A 165 13.99 -4.19 -4.43
CA ALA A 165 15.19 -4.84 -4.96
C ALA A 165 15.23 -6.34 -4.58
N ILE A 166 14.86 -6.67 -3.34
CA ILE A 166 14.79 -8.06 -2.87
C ILE A 166 13.66 -8.82 -3.59
N ALA A 167 12.47 -8.22 -3.69
CA ALA A 167 11.31 -8.80 -4.36
C ALA A 167 11.60 -9.10 -5.84
N GLY A 168 12.26 -8.17 -6.55
CA GLY A 168 12.66 -8.40 -7.93
C GLY A 168 13.66 -9.55 -8.08
N ARG A 169 14.59 -9.70 -7.13
CA ARG A 169 15.49 -10.85 -7.10
C ARG A 169 14.74 -12.16 -6.90
N MET A 170 13.71 -12.18 -6.04
CA MET A 170 12.85 -13.35 -5.81
C MET A 170 12.05 -13.73 -7.06
N LEU A 171 11.54 -12.74 -7.80
CA LEU A 171 10.78 -12.93 -9.04
C LEU A 171 11.66 -13.23 -10.27
N GLY A 172 12.98 -13.00 -10.17
CA GLY A 172 13.92 -13.15 -11.27
C GLY A 172 13.81 -12.05 -12.32
N VAL A 173 13.54 -10.80 -11.90
CA VAL A 173 13.43 -9.63 -12.78
C VAL A 173 14.50 -8.57 -12.44
N ASN A 174 14.83 -7.72 -13.44
CA ASN A 174 15.61 -6.51 -13.21
C ASN A 174 14.67 -5.39 -12.74
N THR A 175 14.87 -4.87 -11.53
CA THR A 175 14.04 -3.81 -10.95
C THR A 175 14.42 -2.40 -11.40
N TYR A 176 15.51 -2.24 -12.14
CA TYR A 176 16.13 -0.95 -12.46
C TYR A 176 15.90 -0.48 -13.89
N ASP A 177 15.10 -1.20 -14.68
CA ASP A 177 14.71 -0.82 -16.04
C ASP A 177 13.18 -0.85 -16.22
N GLN A 178 12.66 -0.30 -17.30
CA GLN A 178 11.22 -0.20 -17.56
C GLN A 178 10.92 -0.38 -19.05
N PRO A 179 11.25 -1.54 -19.64
CA PRO A 179 11.12 -1.73 -21.09
C PRO A 179 9.67 -1.61 -21.60
N GLY A 180 8.68 -1.91 -20.75
CA GLY A 180 7.27 -1.88 -21.12
C GLY A 180 6.72 -0.49 -21.46
N VAL A 181 7.31 0.60 -20.96
CA VAL A 181 6.81 1.96 -21.21
C VAL A 181 7.34 2.58 -22.49
N GLU A 182 8.41 2.05 -23.07
CA GLU A 182 9.06 2.61 -24.26
C GLU A 182 8.18 2.50 -25.53
N LEU A 183 7.46 1.40 -25.69
CA LEU A 183 6.55 1.21 -26.81
C LEU A 183 5.46 2.29 -26.87
N GLY A 184 4.88 2.66 -25.74
CA GLY A 184 3.86 3.70 -25.66
C GLY A 184 4.38 5.07 -26.12
N LYS A 185 5.60 5.43 -25.73
CA LYS A 185 6.25 6.68 -26.17
C LYS A 185 6.49 6.69 -27.68
N GLN A 186 7.01 5.60 -28.23
CA GLN A 186 7.25 5.47 -29.68
C GLN A 186 5.94 5.55 -30.49
N LEU A 187 4.89 4.88 -30.06
CA LEU A 187 3.57 4.95 -30.68
C LEU A 187 2.96 6.36 -30.61
N THR A 188 3.14 7.06 -29.49
CA THR A 188 2.69 8.44 -29.35
C THR A 188 3.37 9.35 -30.38
N ILE A 189 4.69 9.27 -30.52
CA ILE A 189 5.45 10.03 -31.49
C ILE A 189 4.97 9.72 -32.91
N THR A 190 4.81 8.45 -33.24
CA THR A 190 4.33 8.01 -34.56
C THR A 190 2.95 8.58 -34.88
N LYS A 191 2.01 8.55 -33.90
CA LYS A 191 0.66 9.10 -34.08
C LYS A 191 0.70 10.61 -34.27
N LEU A 192 1.50 11.34 -33.51
CA LEU A 192 1.64 12.80 -33.66
C LEU A 192 2.20 13.18 -35.03
N HIS A 193 3.15 12.42 -35.55
CA HIS A 193 3.70 12.67 -36.90
C HIS A 193 2.68 12.40 -38.02
N SER A 194 1.65 11.59 -37.79
CA SER A 194 0.59 11.29 -38.78
C SER A 194 -0.57 12.29 -38.75
N LEU A 195 -0.62 13.22 -37.79
CA LEU A 195 -1.65 14.26 -37.74
C LEU A 195 -1.38 15.34 -38.79
N PRO A 196 -2.40 15.90 -39.47
CA PRO A 196 -2.25 17.05 -40.35
C PRO A 196 -1.65 18.22 -39.56
N ARG A 197 -0.74 18.94 -40.20
CA ARG A 197 -0.30 20.24 -39.64
C ARG A 197 -1.47 21.20 -39.68
N GLY A 198 -1.95 21.63 -38.53
CA GLY A 198 -3.00 22.64 -38.40
C GLY A 198 -2.53 24.02 -38.86
#